data_1c68266c8503b661ad763133bcd94c6a
#
_entry.id   1c68266c8503b661ad763133bcd94c6a
#
_cell.length_a   1.000
_cell.length_b   1.000
_cell.length_c   1.000
_cell.angle_alpha   90.00
_cell.angle_beta   90.00
_cell.angle_gamma   90.00
#
_symmetry.space_group_name_H-M   'P 1'
#
loop_
_entity.id
_entity.type
_entity.pdbx_description
1 polymer ?
#
loop_
_entity_poly.entity_id
_entity_poly.type
_entity_poly.pdbx_seq_one_letter_code
_entity_poly.pdbx_strand_id
1 'polypeptide(L)'
;LADDLEVIAKKLGGENIAACIVEPIAGSTGTLIPPKDYLQKLRKICDKHGILLIFDEVVTGWGRTGSAFAAQEFGVTPDIITMAKATTNGIVPMGVVAVREKIYQSVMDASPDGAVELFHGYTYSGIPVAVSAAIAVQKIFEKEDIFKRVKKLSKYFEEGLHSLKDLSCVDSIRNYGLLGGIDISMRDKPGKA
;
A
#
# COMPACT_ATOMS: atom_id res chain seq x y z
N LEU A 1 -16.15 -7.20 7.34
CA LEU A 1 -15.07 -6.82 6.41
C LEU A 1 -14.03 -7.96 6.28
N ALA A 2 -13.05 -8.09 7.21
CA ALA A 2 -12.06 -9.17 7.06
C ALA A 2 -12.73 -10.57 7.05
N ASP A 3 -13.79 -10.78 7.81
CA ASP A 3 -14.54 -12.04 7.85
C ASP A 3 -15.20 -12.40 6.52
N ASP A 4 -15.42 -11.43 5.65
CA ASP A 4 -15.99 -11.68 4.32
C ASP A 4 -15.03 -12.55 3.49
N LEU A 5 -13.71 -12.36 3.64
CA LEU A 5 -12.71 -13.24 3.02
C LEU A 5 -12.81 -14.68 3.53
N GLU A 6 -13.04 -14.88 4.85
CA GLU A 6 -13.23 -16.22 5.42
C GLU A 6 -14.49 -16.90 4.85
N VAL A 7 -15.58 -16.13 4.68
CA VAL A 7 -16.83 -16.64 4.08
C VAL A 7 -16.61 -17.03 2.62
N ILE A 8 -15.92 -16.16 1.87
CA ILE A 8 -15.60 -16.41 0.45
C ILE A 8 -14.70 -17.65 0.31
N ALA A 9 -13.63 -17.75 1.13
CA ALA A 9 -12.72 -18.89 1.10
C ALA A 9 -13.41 -20.21 1.43
N LYS A 10 -14.34 -20.20 2.40
CA LYS A 10 -15.15 -21.41 2.70
C LYS A 10 -16.11 -21.77 1.59
N LYS A 11 -16.66 -20.80 0.87
CA LYS A 11 -17.62 -21.02 -0.21
C LYS A 11 -16.97 -21.51 -1.50
N LEU A 12 -15.82 -20.95 -1.84
CA LEU A 12 -15.13 -21.22 -3.10
C LEU A 12 -14.07 -22.31 -3.00
N GLY A 13 -13.61 -22.63 -1.77
CA GLY A 13 -12.38 -23.36 -1.52
C GLY A 13 -11.17 -22.41 -1.54
N GLY A 14 -10.35 -22.42 -0.47
CA GLY A 14 -9.16 -21.55 -0.38
C GLY A 14 -8.18 -21.79 -1.53
N GLU A 15 -8.07 -23.04 -1.98
CA GLU A 15 -7.23 -23.48 -3.10
C GLU A 15 -7.60 -22.84 -4.46
N ASN A 16 -8.81 -22.30 -4.57
CA ASN A 16 -9.29 -21.60 -5.77
C ASN A 16 -9.06 -20.08 -5.70
N ILE A 17 -8.43 -19.58 -4.64
CA ILE A 17 -8.14 -18.15 -4.43
C ILE A 17 -6.62 -17.97 -4.40
N ALA A 18 -6.05 -17.41 -5.45
CA ALA A 18 -4.61 -17.21 -5.54
C ALA A 18 -4.11 -16.14 -4.55
N ALA A 19 -4.80 -15.00 -4.46
CA ALA A 19 -4.37 -13.88 -3.64
C ALA A 19 -5.54 -12.99 -3.20
N CYS A 20 -5.29 -12.25 -2.09
CA CYS A 20 -6.09 -11.12 -1.64
C CYS A 20 -5.22 -9.87 -1.72
N ILE A 21 -5.61 -8.88 -2.53
CA ILE A 21 -4.92 -7.58 -2.61
C ILE A 21 -5.70 -6.52 -1.86
N VAL A 22 -4.99 -5.71 -1.08
CA VAL A 22 -5.59 -4.62 -0.30
C VAL A 22 -4.62 -3.44 -0.16
N GLU A 23 -5.14 -2.21 -0.25
CA GLU A 23 -4.41 -1.04 0.23
C GLU A 23 -4.45 -1.02 1.76
N PRO A 24 -3.31 -0.95 2.48
CA PRO A 24 -3.32 -0.86 3.95
C PRO A 24 -4.14 0.32 4.49
N ILE A 25 -4.08 1.45 3.80
CA ILE A 25 -4.99 2.59 3.91
C ILE A 25 -5.49 2.85 2.51
N ALA A 26 -6.79 2.73 2.27
CA ALA A 26 -7.35 2.95 0.94
C ALA A 26 -7.30 4.44 0.60
N GLY A 27 -6.35 4.82 -0.27
CA GLY A 27 -5.98 6.20 -0.53
C GLY A 27 -7.01 6.95 -1.38
N SER A 28 -7.14 6.58 -2.64
CA SER A 28 -7.95 7.30 -3.64
C SER A 28 -9.46 7.23 -3.39
N THR A 29 -9.92 6.24 -2.65
CA THR A 29 -11.33 6.10 -2.25
C THR A 29 -11.71 6.98 -1.06
N GLY A 30 -10.78 7.77 -0.52
CA GLY A 30 -11.07 8.76 0.50
C GLY A 30 -10.25 8.62 1.78
N THR A 31 -9.05 8.10 1.73
CA THR A 31 -8.18 7.90 2.90
C THR A 31 -8.87 7.07 3.99
N LEU A 32 -9.37 5.89 3.62
CA LEU A 32 -10.08 5.02 4.54
C LEU A 32 -9.08 4.25 5.41
N ILE A 33 -9.02 4.62 6.69
CA ILE A 33 -8.15 3.98 7.67
C ILE A 33 -8.72 2.59 8.01
N PRO A 34 -7.90 1.53 8.00
CA PRO A 34 -8.39 0.20 8.33
C PRO A 34 -8.88 0.14 9.78
N PRO A 35 -9.99 -0.55 10.08
CA PRO A 35 -10.38 -0.82 11.46
C PRO A 35 -9.27 -1.56 12.21
N LYS A 36 -9.27 -1.41 13.53
CA LYS A 36 -8.33 -2.13 14.41
C LYS A 36 -8.31 -3.63 14.07
N ASP A 37 -7.13 -4.20 13.99
CA ASP A 37 -6.87 -5.63 13.75
C ASP A 37 -7.37 -6.16 12.37
N TYR A 38 -7.86 -5.30 11.47
CA TYR A 38 -8.36 -5.70 10.15
C TYR A 38 -7.29 -6.38 9.31
N LEU A 39 -6.11 -5.76 9.18
CA LEU A 39 -5.02 -6.30 8.37
C LEU A 39 -4.42 -7.57 8.97
N GLN A 40 -4.28 -7.62 10.31
CA GLN A 40 -3.83 -8.81 11.04
C GLN A 40 -4.80 -9.98 10.84
N LYS A 41 -6.10 -9.69 10.80
CA LYS A 41 -7.13 -10.70 10.57
C LYS A 41 -7.11 -11.21 9.13
N LEU A 42 -6.92 -10.33 8.13
CA LEU A 42 -6.72 -10.72 6.74
C LEU A 42 -5.50 -11.65 6.61
N ARG A 43 -4.36 -11.30 7.25
CA ARG A 43 -3.16 -12.13 7.23
C ARG A 43 -3.44 -13.53 7.76
N LYS A 44 -4.12 -13.63 8.92
CA LYS A 44 -4.47 -14.93 9.52
C LYS A 44 -5.38 -15.77 8.61
N ILE A 45 -6.34 -15.14 7.96
CA ILE A 45 -7.25 -15.83 7.03
C ILE A 45 -6.47 -16.31 5.79
N CYS A 46 -5.64 -15.46 5.23
CA CYS A 46 -4.78 -15.81 4.10
C CYS A 46 -3.86 -16.99 4.44
N ASP A 47 -3.18 -16.95 5.60
CA ASP A 47 -2.32 -18.05 6.06
C ASP A 47 -3.09 -19.36 6.22
N LYS A 48 -4.29 -19.29 6.80
CA LYS A 48 -5.15 -20.46 7.04
C LYS A 48 -5.58 -21.16 5.75
N HIS A 49 -5.83 -20.39 4.70
CA HIS A 49 -6.38 -20.89 3.45
C HIS A 49 -5.35 -21.00 2.30
N GLY A 50 -4.07 -20.71 2.57
CA GLY A 50 -3.01 -20.74 1.55
C GLY A 50 -3.12 -19.62 0.51
N ILE A 51 -3.81 -18.51 0.83
CA ILE A 51 -4.04 -17.36 -0.04
C ILE A 51 -2.87 -16.38 0.14
N LEU A 52 -2.29 -15.88 -0.96
CA LEU A 52 -1.27 -14.83 -0.86
C LEU A 52 -1.89 -13.49 -0.44
N LEU A 53 -1.26 -12.79 0.50
CA LEU A 53 -1.66 -11.43 0.86
C LEU A 53 -0.77 -10.44 0.13
N ILE A 54 -1.38 -9.55 -0.65
CA ILE A 54 -0.70 -8.49 -1.39
C ILE A 54 -1.08 -7.15 -0.77
N PHE A 55 -0.08 -6.35 -0.38
CA PHE A 55 -0.31 -4.96 -0.02
C PHE A 55 -0.01 -4.05 -1.20
N ASP A 56 -1.03 -3.30 -1.62
CA ASP A 56 -0.84 -2.18 -2.52
C ASP A 56 -0.37 -0.97 -1.72
N GLU A 57 0.92 -0.76 -1.72
CA GLU A 57 1.56 0.38 -1.04
C GLU A 57 1.96 1.51 -2.02
N VAL A 58 1.28 1.58 -3.15
CA VAL A 58 1.50 2.66 -4.13
C VAL A 58 1.27 4.04 -3.51
N VAL A 59 0.32 4.16 -2.58
CA VAL A 59 0.04 5.42 -1.86
C VAL A 59 0.71 5.44 -0.50
N THR A 60 0.63 4.37 0.27
CA THR A 60 1.08 4.32 1.66
C THR A 60 2.59 4.15 1.83
N GLY A 61 3.26 3.60 0.84
CA GLY A 61 4.70 3.36 0.87
C GLY A 61 5.54 4.63 0.85
N TRP A 62 6.79 4.45 1.19
CA TRP A 62 7.83 5.49 1.18
C TRP A 62 7.53 6.68 2.10
N GLY A 63 7.04 6.38 3.30
CA GLY A 63 7.02 7.35 4.40
C GLY A 63 5.70 8.07 4.63
N ARG A 64 4.64 7.85 3.86
CA ARG A 64 3.35 8.54 4.07
C ARG A 64 2.78 8.37 5.46
N THR A 65 2.99 7.21 6.08
CA THR A 65 2.55 6.89 7.44
C THR A 65 3.56 7.29 8.52
N GLY A 66 4.78 7.66 8.13
CA GLY A 66 5.91 7.88 9.02
C GLY A 66 6.82 6.66 9.20
N SER A 67 6.45 5.53 8.63
CA SER A 67 7.30 4.35 8.43
C SER A 67 7.59 4.16 6.95
N ALA A 68 8.61 3.39 6.58
CA ALA A 68 8.94 3.19 5.16
C ALA A 68 7.73 2.59 4.41
N PHE A 69 7.03 1.67 5.03
CA PHE A 69 5.83 1.02 4.51
C PHE A 69 4.75 0.89 5.58
N ALA A 70 3.49 0.93 5.17
CA ALA A 70 2.36 0.68 6.06
C ALA A 70 2.37 -0.76 6.62
N ALA A 71 2.95 -1.70 5.91
CA ALA A 71 3.24 -3.05 6.40
C ALA A 71 3.97 -3.02 7.75
N GLN A 72 4.99 -2.16 7.88
CA GLN A 72 5.74 -1.96 9.12
C GLN A 72 4.90 -1.24 10.18
N GLU A 73 4.17 -0.21 9.77
CA GLU A 73 3.33 0.59 10.65
C GLU A 73 2.24 -0.25 11.34
N PHE A 74 1.59 -1.13 10.58
CA PHE A 74 0.53 -2.00 11.09
C PHE A 74 1.04 -3.35 11.61
N GLY A 75 2.35 -3.62 11.54
CA GLY A 75 2.94 -4.88 12.02
C GLY A 75 2.45 -6.12 11.27
N VAL A 76 2.18 -5.99 9.97
CA VAL A 76 1.72 -7.10 9.13
C VAL A 76 2.67 -7.26 7.94
N THR A 77 3.23 -8.45 7.76
CA THR A 77 4.09 -8.73 6.61
C THR A 77 3.28 -9.43 5.52
N PRO A 78 3.02 -8.76 4.38
CA PRO A 78 2.37 -9.39 3.24
C PRO A 78 3.32 -10.34 2.51
N ASP A 79 2.81 -11.09 1.54
CA ASP A 79 3.62 -11.95 0.68
C ASP A 79 4.21 -11.16 -0.51
N ILE A 80 3.47 -10.14 -0.94
CA ILE A 80 3.86 -9.26 -2.06
C ILE A 80 3.53 -7.82 -1.68
N ILE A 81 4.39 -6.89 -2.08
CA ILE A 81 4.14 -5.44 -1.98
C ILE A 81 4.28 -4.82 -3.37
N THR A 82 3.30 -4.02 -3.77
CA THR A 82 3.40 -3.16 -4.94
C THR A 82 3.71 -1.73 -4.54
N MET A 83 4.58 -1.07 -5.28
CA MET A 83 5.08 0.27 -4.99
C MET A 83 5.17 1.12 -6.25
N ALA A 84 4.96 2.43 -6.11
CA ALA A 84 5.18 3.40 -7.19
C ALA A 84 5.40 4.80 -6.59
N LYS A 85 4.95 5.83 -7.26
CA LYS A 85 4.93 7.25 -6.84
C LYS A 85 6.24 7.72 -6.18
N ALA A 86 6.35 7.62 -4.87
CA ALA A 86 7.53 8.06 -4.13
C ALA A 86 8.77 7.16 -4.33
N THR A 87 8.64 6.03 -5.01
CA THR A 87 9.78 5.21 -5.44
C THR A 87 10.81 6.05 -6.21
N THR A 88 10.35 6.91 -7.11
CA THR A 88 11.17 7.87 -7.86
C THR A 88 10.79 9.32 -7.57
N ASN A 89 9.86 9.54 -6.64
CA ASN A 89 9.28 10.83 -6.31
C ASN A 89 8.65 11.57 -7.54
N GLY A 90 8.20 10.79 -8.52
CA GLY A 90 7.53 11.29 -9.73
C GLY A 90 8.48 11.82 -10.82
N ILE A 91 9.79 11.79 -10.62
CA ILE A 91 10.78 12.27 -11.60
C ILE A 91 10.75 11.41 -12.87
N VAL A 92 10.64 10.08 -12.70
CA VAL A 92 10.50 9.12 -13.80
C VAL A 92 9.41 8.12 -13.42
N PRO A 93 8.46 7.79 -14.29
CA PRO A 93 7.48 6.74 -14.02
C PRO A 93 8.17 5.41 -13.73
N MET A 94 7.84 4.81 -12.57
CA MET A 94 8.37 3.52 -12.16
C MET A 94 7.39 2.82 -11.21
N GLY A 95 7.11 1.56 -11.48
CA GLY A 95 6.45 0.63 -10.56
C GLY A 95 7.43 -0.43 -10.09
N VAL A 96 7.23 -0.94 -8.89
CA VAL A 96 8.04 -2.00 -8.29
C VAL A 96 7.13 -3.02 -7.64
N VAL A 97 7.46 -4.29 -7.80
CA VAL A 97 6.85 -5.40 -7.07
C VAL A 97 7.95 -6.10 -6.27
N ALA A 98 7.77 -6.18 -4.98
CA ALA A 98 8.63 -6.95 -4.09
C ALA A 98 7.89 -8.20 -3.62
N VAL A 99 8.52 -9.35 -3.71
CA VAL A 99 7.97 -10.65 -3.32
C VAL A 99 8.82 -11.30 -2.24
N ARG A 100 8.20 -12.14 -1.41
CA ARG A 100 8.96 -12.96 -0.46
C ARG A 100 9.84 -13.95 -1.19
N GLU A 101 11.00 -14.23 -0.61
CA GLU A 101 11.99 -15.21 -1.12
C GLU A 101 11.34 -16.54 -1.49
N LYS A 102 10.43 -17.04 -0.66
CA LYS A 102 9.72 -18.30 -0.92
C LYS A 102 8.96 -18.29 -2.26
N ILE A 103 8.35 -17.16 -2.64
CA ILE A 103 7.62 -17.04 -3.91
C ILE A 103 8.62 -17.02 -5.07
N TYR A 104 9.67 -16.23 -4.93
CA TYR A 104 10.76 -16.19 -5.91
C TYR A 104 11.35 -17.59 -6.13
N GLN A 105 11.73 -18.28 -5.05
CA GLN A 105 12.33 -19.61 -5.15
C GLN A 105 11.37 -20.63 -5.78
N SER A 106 10.07 -20.56 -5.47
CA SER A 106 9.09 -21.44 -6.10
C SER A 106 9.00 -21.27 -7.62
N VAL A 107 9.19 -20.04 -8.12
CA VAL A 107 9.24 -19.76 -9.57
C VAL A 107 10.53 -20.30 -10.17
N MET A 108 11.66 -20.09 -9.50
CA MET A 108 12.97 -20.58 -9.93
C MET A 108 13.00 -22.11 -10.00
N ASP A 109 12.52 -22.78 -8.96
CA ASP A 109 12.51 -24.25 -8.87
C ASP A 109 11.57 -24.89 -9.88
N ALA A 110 10.50 -24.19 -10.27
CA ALA A 110 9.54 -24.69 -11.27
C ALA A 110 10.01 -24.49 -12.72
N SER A 111 11.08 -23.72 -12.94
CA SER A 111 11.59 -23.44 -14.27
C SER A 111 12.37 -24.63 -14.83
N PRO A 112 12.14 -25.04 -16.09
CA PRO A 112 12.97 -26.04 -16.75
C PRO A 112 14.42 -25.56 -16.90
N ASP A 113 15.38 -26.48 -16.85
CA ASP A 113 16.80 -26.17 -17.04
C ASP A 113 17.04 -25.42 -18.36
N GLY A 114 17.71 -24.27 -18.26
CA GLY A 114 18.05 -23.42 -19.40
C GLY A 114 16.89 -22.59 -19.98
N ALA A 115 15.72 -22.61 -19.34
CA ALA A 115 14.58 -21.76 -19.70
C ALA A 115 14.61 -20.42 -18.94
N VAL A 116 13.79 -19.47 -19.39
CA VAL A 116 13.51 -18.22 -18.67
C VAL A 116 12.56 -18.52 -17.51
N GLU A 117 12.98 -18.20 -16.30
CA GLU A 117 12.27 -18.58 -15.05
C GLU A 117 10.86 -18.00 -14.95
N LEU A 118 10.69 -16.75 -15.37
CA LEU A 118 9.41 -16.09 -15.48
C LEU A 118 9.25 -15.52 -16.88
N PHE A 119 8.46 -16.19 -17.70
CA PHE A 119 8.21 -15.75 -19.08
C PHE A 119 7.26 -14.54 -19.08
N HIS A 120 7.83 -13.35 -18.94
CA HIS A 120 7.10 -12.09 -18.98
C HIS A 120 7.87 -11.09 -19.86
N GLY A 121 7.12 -10.27 -20.61
CA GLY A 121 7.74 -9.34 -21.58
C GLY A 121 8.66 -8.31 -20.94
N TYR A 122 8.24 -7.58 -19.92
CA TYR A 122 8.99 -6.59 -19.15
C TYR A 122 9.96 -5.70 -19.97
N THR A 123 9.61 -5.35 -21.19
CA THR A 123 10.49 -4.65 -22.15
C THR A 123 11.09 -3.36 -21.58
N TYR A 124 10.34 -2.64 -20.75
CA TYR A 124 10.78 -1.40 -20.11
C TYR A 124 11.16 -1.57 -18.63
N SER A 125 11.27 -2.79 -18.12
CA SER A 125 11.72 -3.02 -16.76
C SER A 125 13.23 -2.76 -16.62
N GLY A 126 13.64 -2.22 -15.47
CA GLY A 126 15.04 -1.97 -15.18
C GLY A 126 15.68 -0.84 -15.99
N ILE A 127 14.90 0.10 -16.54
CA ILE A 127 15.44 1.26 -17.28
C ILE A 127 16.44 2.00 -16.39
N PRO A 128 17.70 2.19 -16.80
CA PRO A 128 18.75 2.74 -15.96
C PRO A 128 18.41 4.11 -15.36
N VAL A 129 17.74 4.97 -16.11
CA VAL A 129 17.32 6.30 -15.65
C VAL A 129 16.33 6.20 -14.48
N ALA A 130 15.32 5.32 -14.56
CA ALA A 130 14.35 5.13 -13.49
C ALA A 130 14.98 4.51 -12.25
N VAL A 131 15.84 3.50 -12.44
CA VAL A 131 16.59 2.85 -11.35
C VAL A 131 17.53 3.84 -10.66
N SER A 132 18.25 4.66 -11.42
CA SER A 132 19.14 5.70 -10.86
C SER A 132 18.36 6.74 -10.07
N ALA A 133 17.19 7.17 -10.56
CA ALA A 133 16.31 8.08 -9.85
C ALA A 133 15.79 7.46 -8.53
N ALA A 134 15.38 6.19 -8.57
CA ALA A 134 14.92 5.48 -7.36
C ALA A 134 16.05 5.38 -6.32
N ILE A 135 17.27 5.00 -6.72
CA ILE A 135 18.43 4.94 -5.82
C ILE A 135 18.75 6.32 -5.22
N ALA A 136 18.66 7.38 -6.02
CA ALA A 136 18.91 8.74 -5.53
C ALA A 136 17.86 9.15 -4.49
N VAL A 137 16.58 8.84 -4.72
CA VAL A 137 15.49 9.11 -3.76
C VAL A 137 15.71 8.35 -2.45
N GLN A 138 16.11 7.06 -2.51
CA GLN A 138 16.42 6.28 -1.30
C GLN A 138 17.52 6.94 -0.46
N LYS A 139 18.62 7.36 -1.11
CA LYS A 139 19.73 8.05 -0.43
C LYS A 139 19.29 9.37 0.22
N ILE A 140 18.36 10.09 -0.40
CA ILE A 140 17.78 11.32 0.18
C ILE A 140 16.94 10.97 1.41
N PHE A 141 16.11 9.92 1.35
CA PHE A 141 15.29 9.49 2.47
C PHE A 141 16.15 9.13 3.70
N GLU A 142 17.27 8.43 3.49
CA GLU A 142 18.23 8.13 4.55
C GLU A 142 18.94 9.39 5.06
N LYS A 143 19.52 10.19 4.16
CA LYS A 143 20.31 11.37 4.52
C LYS A 143 19.51 12.42 5.27
N GLU A 144 18.24 12.62 4.90
CA GLU A 144 17.37 13.64 5.49
C GLU A 144 16.47 13.10 6.60
N ASP A 145 16.59 11.82 6.96
CA ASP A 145 15.77 11.15 7.99
C ASP A 145 14.26 11.42 7.75
N ILE A 146 13.82 11.23 6.50
CA ILE A 146 12.49 11.63 6.03
C ILE A 146 11.39 10.99 6.86
N PHE A 147 11.52 9.72 7.24
CA PHE A 147 10.48 9.02 8.02
C PHE A 147 10.27 9.64 9.39
N LYS A 148 11.34 10.04 10.07
CA LYS A 148 11.26 10.74 11.34
C LYS A 148 10.70 12.15 11.18
N ARG A 149 11.05 12.85 10.09
CA ARG A 149 10.47 14.15 9.74
C ARG A 149 8.96 14.03 9.54
N VAL A 150 8.49 13.01 8.82
CA VAL A 150 7.06 12.76 8.60
C VAL A 150 6.33 12.54 9.93
N LYS A 151 6.87 11.73 10.85
CA LYS A 151 6.29 11.54 12.19
C LYS A 151 6.11 12.84 12.95
N LYS A 152 7.07 13.77 12.85
CA LYS A 152 6.96 15.11 13.48
C LYS A 152 5.90 15.97 12.79
N LEU A 153 5.84 15.93 11.45
CA LEU A 153 4.90 16.75 10.69
C LEU A 153 3.47 16.23 10.76
N SER A 154 3.27 14.95 11.06
CA SER A 154 1.93 14.33 11.11
C SER A 154 0.99 15.04 12.06
N LYS A 155 1.48 15.46 13.24
CA LYS A 155 0.67 16.20 14.21
C LYS A 155 0.24 17.58 13.69
N TYR A 156 1.16 18.31 13.09
CA TYR A 156 0.85 19.61 12.49
C TYR A 156 -0.15 19.46 11.34
N PHE A 157 0.02 18.44 10.51
CA PHE A 157 -0.91 18.13 9.42
C PHE A 157 -2.31 17.77 9.94
N GLU A 158 -2.39 16.95 10.98
CA GLU A 158 -3.64 16.59 11.66
C GLU A 158 -4.36 17.83 12.23
N GLU A 159 -3.64 18.67 12.98
CA GLU A 159 -4.17 19.92 13.54
C GLU A 159 -4.71 20.84 12.44
N GLY A 160 -3.97 20.98 11.33
CA GLY A 160 -4.38 21.78 10.18
C GLY A 160 -5.63 21.25 9.49
N LEU A 161 -5.72 19.92 9.28
CA LEU A 161 -6.91 19.30 8.70
C LEU A 161 -8.13 19.46 9.62
N HIS A 162 -7.98 19.13 10.89
CA HIS A 162 -9.09 19.14 11.85
C HIS A 162 -9.54 20.56 12.24
N SER A 163 -8.75 21.59 11.95
CA SER A 163 -9.22 22.98 12.09
C SER A 163 -10.35 23.36 11.14
N LEU A 164 -10.56 22.58 10.09
CA LEU A 164 -11.62 22.78 9.09
C LEU A 164 -12.96 22.15 9.48
N LYS A 165 -13.03 21.39 10.59
CA LYS A 165 -14.19 20.58 10.98
C LYS A 165 -15.49 21.37 11.18
N ASP A 166 -15.39 22.63 11.57
CA ASP A 166 -16.53 23.48 11.89
C ASP A 166 -17.07 24.25 10.66
N LEU A 167 -16.46 24.03 9.48
CA LEU A 167 -16.99 24.59 8.23
C LEU A 167 -18.28 23.84 7.83
N SER A 168 -19.30 24.61 7.46
CA SER A 168 -20.64 24.07 7.20
C SER A 168 -20.71 23.07 6.03
N CYS A 169 -19.72 23.04 5.18
CA CYS A 169 -19.59 22.12 4.04
C CYS A 169 -18.77 20.87 4.35
N VAL A 170 -18.16 20.77 5.53
CA VAL A 170 -17.34 19.62 5.92
C VAL A 170 -18.16 18.62 6.72
N ASP A 171 -18.31 17.42 6.16
CA ASP A 171 -19.08 16.33 6.80
C ASP A 171 -18.19 15.44 7.67
N SER A 172 -17.01 15.10 7.18
CA SER A 172 -16.05 14.30 7.94
C SER A 172 -14.61 14.63 7.58
N ILE A 173 -13.72 14.41 8.54
CA ILE A 173 -12.27 14.53 8.35
C ILE A 173 -11.62 13.28 8.92
N ARG A 174 -10.65 12.74 8.20
CA ARG A 174 -9.84 11.61 8.64
C ARG A 174 -8.42 11.75 8.14
N ASN A 175 -7.45 11.29 8.93
CA ASN A 175 -6.04 11.32 8.55
C ASN A 175 -5.27 10.17 9.19
N TYR A 176 -4.15 9.85 8.58
CA TYR A 176 -3.12 8.97 9.13
C TYR A 176 -1.76 9.39 8.57
N GLY A 177 -0.82 9.73 9.45
CA GLY A 177 0.45 10.29 9.00
C GLY A 177 0.25 11.57 8.17
N LEU A 178 0.73 11.59 6.94
CA LEU A 178 0.51 12.65 5.97
C LEU A 178 -0.53 12.28 4.88
N LEU A 179 -1.41 11.35 5.19
CA LEU A 179 -2.60 11.06 4.40
C LEU A 179 -3.79 11.73 5.06
N GLY A 180 -4.63 12.40 4.29
CA GLY A 180 -5.84 13.04 4.80
C GLY A 180 -6.97 13.00 3.79
N GLY A 181 -8.19 12.90 4.31
CA GLY A 181 -9.42 12.94 3.54
C GLY A 181 -10.44 13.85 4.22
N ILE A 182 -11.11 14.66 3.42
CA ILE A 182 -12.19 15.54 3.85
C ILE A 182 -13.40 15.24 2.97
N ASP A 183 -14.51 14.85 3.58
CA ASP A 183 -15.78 14.73 2.86
C ASP A 183 -16.48 16.08 2.89
N ILE A 184 -16.86 16.54 1.71
CA ILE A 184 -17.55 17.81 1.52
C ILE A 184 -18.92 17.52 0.94
N SER A 185 -19.98 17.98 1.61
CA SER A 185 -21.33 17.97 1.07
C SER A 185 -21.79 19.38 0.66
N MET A 186 -22.43 19.46 -0.49
CA MET A 186 -23.24 20.61 -0.84
C MET A 186 -24.65 20.30 -0.34
N ARG A 187 -25.13 21.04 0.65
CA ARG A 187 -26.47 20.82 1.25
C ARG A 187 -27.61 20.79 0.22
N ASP A 188 -27.43 21.41 -0.94
CA ASP A 188 -28.43 21.46 -2.02
C ASP A 188 -28.17 20.48 -3.16
N LYS A 189 -27.04 19.77 -3.17
CA LYS A 189 -26.74 18.70 -4.14
C LYS A 189 -25.83 17.69 -3.45
N PRO A 190 -26.36 16.53 -3.01
CA PRO A 190 -25.51 15.45 -2.53
C PRO A 190 -24.48 15.13 -3.61
N GLY A 191 -23.20 15.16 -3.22
CA GLY A 191 -22.07 15.18 -4.11
C GLY A 191 -22.11 14.12 -5.19
N LYS A 192 -21.98 14.59 -6.41
CA LYS A 192 -21.33 13.81 -7.45
C LYS A 192 -19.86 14.15 -7.33
N ALA A 193 -19.10 13.26 -6.69
CA ALA A 193 -17.67 13.21 -6.82
C ALA A 193 -17.33 12.75 -8.25
#